data_22c711fd0aca14498047b4bd5403e164
#
_entry.id   22c711fd0aca14498047b4bd5403e164
#
_cell.length_a   1.000
_cell.length_b   1.000
_cell.length_c   1.000
_cell.angle_alpha   90.00
_cell.angle_beta   90.00
_cell.angle_gamma   90.00
#
_symmetry.space_group_name_H-M   'P 1'
#
loop_
_entity.id
_entity.type
_entity.pdbx_description
1 polymer ?
#
loop_
_entity_poly.entity_id
_entity_poly.type
_entity_poly.pdbx_seq_one_letter_code
_entity_poly.pdbx_strand_id
1 'polypeptide(L)'
;MVLTLPGEIDQRNTYQEILYDVPMIAAVSEASPLAKKSVVSLSDLRAYPLILLALDQSRSGRGAIHDWAQNLGFPNQSIIYADSADMQILMVSLNLGISFFPARKPSYFKGVKLIPLTEDIGHHRSVLVCRRLTPAIRMIRDCMIEEMKKG
;
A
#
# COMPACT_ATOMS: atom_id res chain seq x y z
N MET A 1 -22.65 1.95 0.80
CA MET A 1 -21.41 2.36 0.12
C MET A 1 -20.24 1.82 0.92
N VAL A 2 -19.33 1.14 0.29
CA VAL A 2 -18.11 0.62 0.92
C VAL A 2 -16.92 1.01 0.04
N LEU A 3 -15.83 1.44 0.66
CA LEU A 3 -14.54 1.60 0.04
C LEU A 3 -13.71 0.37 0.39
N THR A 4 -13.27 -0.40 -0.60
CA THR A 4 -12.59 -1.68 -0.38
C THR A 4 -11.59 -2.01 -1.48
N LEU A 5 -10.82 -3.07 -1.27
CA LEU A 5 -9.89 -3.60 -2.25
C LEU A 5 -10.61 -4.54 -3.23
N PRO A 6 -10.14 -4.64 -4.49
CA PRO A 6 -10.71 -5.58 -5.45
C PRO A 6 -10.58 -7.03 -4.95
N GLY A 7 -11.63 -7.81 -5.05
CA GLY A 7 -11.64 -9.25 -4.72
C GLY A 7 -12.43 -9.64 -3.47
N GLU A 8 -12.85 -8.68 -2.64
CA GLU A 8 -13.61 -8.95 -1.40
C GLU A 8 -15.15 -8.85 -1.57
N ILE A 9 -15.65 -8.71 -2.82
CA ILE A 9 -17.05 -8.35 -3.04
C ILE A 9 -17.78 -9.40 -3.86
N ASP A 10 -18.98 -9.76 -3.40
CA ASP A 10 -19.95 -10.48 -4.22
C ASP A 10 -20.36 -9.59 -5.42
N GLN A 11 -19.91 -9.99 -6.61
CA GLN A 11 -20.10 -9.23 -7.85
C GLN A 11 -21.56 -9.19 -8.36
N ARG A 12 -22.48 -9.86 -7.67
CA ARG A 12 -23.87 -9.95 -8.08
C ARG A 12 -24.65 -8.73 -7.61
N ASN A 13 -25.14 -7.92 -8.55
CA ASN A 13 -26.00 -6.75 -8.31
C ASN A 13 -25.39 -5.57 -7.56
N THR A 14 -24.08 -5.31 -7.75
CA THR A 14 -23.40 -4.12 -7.20
C THR A 14 -22.81 -3.26 -8.30
N TYR A 15 -22.93 -1.93 -8.14
CA TYR A 15 -22.17 -0.96 -8.93
C TYR A 15 -20.75 -0.88 -8.36
N GLN A 16 -19.76 -0.97 -9.23
CA GLN A 16 -18.35 -0.90 -8.86
C GLN A 16 -17.64 0.11 -9.77
N GLU A 17 -16.84 0.98 -9.17
CA GLU A 17 -16.03 1.94 -9.89
C GLU A 17 -14.67 2.08 -9.22
N ILE A 18 -13.60 2.00 -10.01
CA ILE A 18 -12.24 2.24 -9.51
C ILE A 18 -12.10 3.75 -9.30
N LEU A 19 -11.88 4.19 -8.06
CA LEU A 19 -11.68 5.58 -7.72
C LEU A 19 -10.25 6.02 -7.99
N TYR A 20 -9.28 5.16 -7.68
CA TYR A 20 -7.89 5.39 -8.04
C TYR A 20 -7.10 4.09 -8.16
N ASP A 21 -6.04 4.15 -8.95
CA ASP A 21 -5.11 3.06 -9.21
C ASP A 21 -3.70 3.66 -9.25
N VAL A 22 -2.85 3.30 -8.30
CA VAL A 22 -1.49 3.82 -8.19
C VAL A 22 -0.50 2.69 -7.97
N PRO A 23 0.71 2.77 -8.54
CA PRO A 23 1.73 1.76 -8.32
C PRO A 23 2.17 1.73 -6.84
N MET A 24 2.62 0.56 -6.40
CA MET A 24 3.32 0.42 -5.13
C MET A 24 4.78 0.82 -5.32
N ILE A 25 5.31 1.58 -4.36
CA ILE A 25 6.69 2.07 -4.36
C ILE A 25 7.37 1.77 -3.01
N ALA A 26 8.70 1.81 -3.00
CA ALA A 26 9.47 1.57 -1.80
C ALA A 26 9.39 2.74 -0.82
N ALA A 27 9.31 2.41 0.46
CA ALA A 27 9.43 3.35 1.57
C ALA A 27 10.67 2.99 2.39
N VAL A 28 11.56 3.94 2.54
CA VAL A 28 12.81 3.79 3.27
C VAL A 28 12.99 4.93 4.26
N SER A 29 13.78 4.72 5.31
CA SER A 29 14.17 5.82 6.19
C SER A 29 14.95 6.90 5.42
N GLU A 30 14.72 8.17 5.73
CA GLU A 30 15.55 9.27 5.22
C GLU A 30 17.02 9.14 5.64
N ALA A 31 17.30 8.43 6.76
CA ALA A 31 18.64 8.11 7.23
C ALA A 31 19.29 6.92 6.50
N SER A 32 18.53 6.16 5.70
CA SER A 32 19.05 5.01 4.96
C SER A 32 19.95 5.44 3.79
N PRO A 33 21.01 4.70 3.47
CA PRO A 33 21.77 4.92 2.24
C PRO A 33 20.92 4.86 0.97
N LEU A 34 19.81 4.07 0.99
CA LEU A 34 18.86 3.98 -0.12
C LEU A 34 18.14 5.31 -0.38
N ALA A 35 17.99 6.18 0.62
CA ALA A 35 17.36 7.47 0.46
C ALA A 35 18.09 8.42 -0.52
N LYS A 36 19.36 8.15 -0.82
CA LYS A 36 20.13 8.92 -1.82
C LYS A 36 19.82 8.53 -3.26
N LYS A 37 19.17 7.38 -3.47
CA LYS A 37 18.79 6.92 -4.80
C LYS A 37 17.49 7.59 -5.26
N SER A 38 17.34 7.80 -6.56
CA SER A 38 16.12 8.28 -7.20
C SER A 38 15.18 7.13 -7.58
N VAL A 39 15.75 5.94 -7.80
CA VAL A 39 15.06 4.69 -8.13
C VAL A 39 15.78 3.56 -7.41
N VAL A 40 15.08 2.55 -6.95
CA VAL A 40 15.64 1.34 -6.32
C VAL A 40 15.11 0.10 -7.02
N SER A 41 15.87 -1.00 -6.95
CA SER A 41 15.46 -2.32 -7.43
C SER A 41 15.08 -3.22 -6.25
N LEU A 42 14.34 -4.30 -6.51
CA LEU A 42 14.09 -5.32 -5.50
C LEU A 42 15.39 -5.93 -4.95
N SER A 43 16.42 -6.04 -5.78
CA SER A 43 17.74 -6.55 -5.34
C SER A 43 18.40 -5.63 -4.31
N ASP A 44 18.25 -4.30 -4.44
CA ASP A 44 18.72 -3.34 -3.44
C ASP A 44 17.99 -3.49 -2.10
N LEU A 45 16.71 -3.82 -2.16
CA LEU A 45 15.81 -3.86 -0.99
C LEU A 45 15.92 -5.16 -0.20
N ARG A 46 16.21 -6.29 -0.84
CA ARG A 46 16.28 -7.61 -0.19
C ARG A 46 17.36 -7.74 0.89
N ALA A 47 18.32 -6.81 0.92
CA ALA A 47 19.32 -6.73 1.98
C ALA A 47 18.77 -6.17 3.31
N TYR A 48 17.54 -5.66 3.31
CA TYR A 48 16.89 -5.02 4.46
C TYR A 48 15.67 -5.83 4.92
N PRO A 49 15.34 -5.82 6.23
CA PRO A 49 14.07 -6.38 6.70
C PRO A 49 12.88 -5.71 6.01
N LEU A 50 11.88 -6.50 5.63
CA LEU A 50 10.63 -6.00 5.06
C LEU A 50 9.58 -5.87 6.16
N ILE A 51 9.06 -4.66 6.35
CA ILE A 51 8.01 -4.36 7.33
C ILE A 51 6.68 -4.36 6.61
N LEU A 52 5.80 -5.27 7.00
CA LEU A 52 4.45 -5.41 6.46
C LEU A 52 3.40 -5.06 7.50
N LEU A 53 2.26 -4.56 7.04
CA LEU A 53 1.10 -4.39 7.89
C LEU A 53 0.46 -5.76 8.15
N ALA A 54 0.24 -6.10 9.42
CA ALA A 54 -0.56 -7.25 9.81
C ALA A 54 -2.04 -6.96 9.53
N LEU A 55 -2.45 -7.12 8.27
CA LEU A 55 -3.85 -7.02 7.89
C LEU A 55 -4.59 -8.20 8.52
N ASP A 56 -5.58 -7.87 9.32
CA ASP A 56 -6.56 -8.72 9.99
C ASP A 56 -6.15 -10.18 10.28
N GLN A 57 -6.53 -10.67 11.47
CA GLN A 57 -6.23 -12.01 11.95
C GLN A 57 -6.94 -13.15 11.16
N SER A 58 -7.69 -12.81 10.10
CA SER A 58 -8.21 -13.81 9.20
C SER A 58 -7.06 -14.50 8.45
N ARG A 59 -7.02 -15.82 8.52
CA ARG A 59 -5.98 -16.66 7.89
C ARG A 59 -5.71 -16.34 6.42
N SER A 60 -6.69 -15.77 5.68
CA SER A 60 -6.58 -15.42 4.28
C SER A 60 -5.80 -14.13 3.99
N GLY A 61 -5.92 -13.10 4.83
CA GLY A 61 -5.24 -11.81 4.58
C GLY A 61 -3.74 -11.86 4.88
N ARG A 62 -3.36 -12.47 6.01
CA ARG A 62 -1.95 -12.60 6.40
C ARG A 62 -1.17 -13.54 5.48
N GLY A 63 -1.81 -14.63 5.02
CA GLY A 63 -1.21 -15.55 4.05
C GLY A 63 -0.92 -14.89 2.71
N ALA A 64 -1.89 -14.17 2.14
CA ALA A 64 -1.75 -13.54 0.82
C ALA A 64 -0.62 -12.50 0.78
N ILE A 65 -0.51 -11.64 1.81
CA ILE A 65 0.56 -10.62 1.86
C ILE A 65 1.94 -11.25 2.12
N HIS A 66 1.98 -12.32 2.88
CA HIS A 66 3.20 -13.08 3.12
C HIS A 66 3.68 -13.77 1.85
N ASP A 67 2.79 -14.47 1.13
CA ASP A 67 3.09 -15.12 -0.14
C ASP A 67 3.53 -14.11 -1.20
N TRP A 68 2.89 -12.94 -1.23
CA TRP A 68 3.31 -11.84 -2.10
C TRP A 68 4.75 -11.39 -1.80
N ALA A 69 5.11 -11.21 -0.53
CA ALA A 69 6.46 -10.83 -0.13
C ALA A 69 7.50 -11.90 -0.50
N GLN A 70 7.14 -13.18 -0.32
CA GLN A 70 8.00 -14.29 -0.74
C GLN A 70 8.20 -14.34 -2.25
N ASN A 71 7.14 -14.11 -3.02
CA ASN A 71 7.20 -14.04 -4.49
C ASN A 71 8.09 -12.88 -4.96
N LEU A 72 8.21 -11.80 -4.18
CA LEU A 72 9.19 -10.73 -4.41
C LEU A 72 10.61 -11.10 -3.97
N GLY A 73 10.81 -12.27 -3.37
CA GLY A 73 12.12 -12.81 -2.97
C GLY A 73 12.59 -12.39 -1.58
N PHE A 74 11.67 -11.95 -0.69
CA PHE A 74 12.00 -11.71 0.71
C PHE A 74 11.87 -13.01 1.52
N PRO A 75 12.94 -13.44 2.21
CA PRO A 75 12.88 -14.65 3.03
C PRO A 75 12.06 -14.40 4.30
N ASN A 76 11.41 -15.44 4.82
CA ASN A 76 10.52 -15.36 5.99
C ASN A 76 11.16 -14.68 7.21
N GLN A 77 12.42 -14.99 7.48
CA GLN A 77 13.16 -14.44 8.63
C GLN A 77 13.43 -12.93 8.52
N SER A 78 13.27 -12.35 7.34
CA SER A 78 13.45 -10.91 7.13
C SER A 78 12.13 -10.14 7.11
N ILE A 79 10.97 -10.80 7.33
CA ILE A 79 9.66 -10.16 7.34
C ILE A 79 9.27 -9.83 8.77
N ILE A 80 8.95 -8.57 9.03
CA ILE A 80 8.49 -8.03 10.30
C ILE A 80 7.05 -7.53 10.12
N TYR A 81 6.17 -7.82 11.07
CA TYR A 81 4.79 -7.36 11.02
C TYR A 81 4.55 -6.20 11.98
N ALA A 82 3.93 -5.14 11.48
CA ALA A 82 3.43 -4.03 12.26
C ALA A 82 1.92 -4.15 12.47
N ASP A 83 1.44 -3.83 13.67
CA ASP A 83 0.02 -3.96 14.04
C ASP A 83 -0.85 -2.82 13.49
N SER A 84 -0.24 -1.73 13.04
CA SER A 84 -0.92 -0.58 12.45
C SER A 84 -0.06 0.10 11.40
N ALA A 85 -0.70 0.88 10.52
CA ALA A 85 -0.01 1.67 9.52
C ALA A 85 0.93 2.71 10.16
N ASP A 86 0.53 3.31 11.28
CA ASP A 86 1.37 4.27 12.00
C ASP A 86 2.62 3.59 12.57
N MET A 87 2.47 2.39 13.14
CA MET A 87 3.61 1.59 13.60
C MET A 87 4.53 1.20 12.44
N GLN A 88 3.97 0.79 11.31
CA GLN A 88 4.74 0.47 10.10
C GLN A 88 5.58 1.66 9.64
N ILE A 89 4.99 2.85 9.56
CA ILE A 89 5.67 4.10 9.20
C ILE A 89 6.76 4.45 10.23
N LEU A 90 6.45 4.35 11.51
CA LEU A 90 7.40 4.62 12.58
C LEU A 90 8.62 3.69 12.48
N MET A 91 8.41 2.40 12.31
CA MET A 91 9.49 1.42 12.18
C MET A 91 10.39 1.71 10.98
N VAL A 92 9.81 2.09 9.82
CA VAL A 92 10.57 2.53 8.64
C VAL A 92 11.37 3.80 8.95
N SER A 93 10.75 4.79 9.58
CA SER A 93 11.41 6.06 9.92
C SER A 93 12.62 5.87 10.86
N LEU A 94 12.53 4.90 11.76
CA LEU A 94 13.61 4.48 12.67
C LEU A 94 14.68 3.60 12.00
N ASN A 95 14.59 3.39 10.69
CA ASN A 95 15.52 2.57 9.90
C ASN A 95 15.60 1.10 10.35
N LEU A 96 14.49 0.55 10.87
CA LEU A 96 14.40 -0.86 11.28
C LEU A 96 14.17 -1.80 10.07
N GLY A 97 13.84 -1.25 8.93
CA GLY A 97 13.61 -1.97 7.69
C GLY A 97 13.01 -1.07 6.61
N ILE A 98 12.58 -1.69 5.55
CA ILE A 98 11.89 -1.04 4.41
C ILE A 98 10.42 -1.47 4.37
N SER A 99 9.62 -0.76 3.62
CA SER A 99 8.25 -1.17 3.33
C SER A 99 7.82 -0.77 1.93
N PHE A 100 6.59 -1.12 1.55
CA PHE A 100 5.97 -0.69 0.31
C PHE A 100 4.68 0.06 0.61
N PHE A 101 4.49 1.18 -0.07
CA PHE A 101 3.29 2.01 0.05
C PHE A 101 2.80 2.42 -1.34
N PRO A 102 1.51 2.77 -1.47
CA PRO A 102 1.01 3.41 -2.69
C PRO A 102 1.82 4.65 -3.04
N ALA A 103 2.03 4.93 -4.32
CA ALA A 103 2.77 6.10 -4.81
C ALA A 103 2.02 7.42 -4.54
N ARG A 104 1.53 7.56 -3.33
CA ARG A 104 0.83 8.74 -2.80
C ARG A 104 1.40 9.06 -1.43
N LYS A 105 1.99 10.25 -1.29
CA LYS A 105 2.60 10.67 -0.04
C LYS A 105 1.53 11.27 0.89
N PRO A 106 1.11 10.57 1.94
CA PRO A 106 0.36 11.22 3.00
C PRO A 106 1.24 12.25 3.72
N SER A 107 0.64 13.35 4.15
CA SER A 107 1.34 14.46 4.81
C SER A 107 2.03 14.11 6.13
N TYR A 108 1.76 12.92 6.68
CA TYR A 108 2.30 12.45 7.97
C TYR A 108 3.51 11.50 7.86
N PHE A 109 4.02 11.22 6.67
CA PHE A 109 5.23 10.39 6.48
C PHE A 109 6.52 11.18 6.80
N LYS A 110 6.70 11.54 8.08
CA LYS A 110 7.93 12.17 8.54
C LYS A 110 9.05 11.14 8.69
N GLY A 111 10.26 11.48 8.23
CA GLY A 111 11.43 10.61 8.32
C GLY A 111 11.44 9.43 7.34
N VAL A 112 10.45 9.37 6.41
CA VAL A 112 10.33 8.34 5.39
C VAL A 112 10.39 8.95 4.00
N LYS A 113 11.25 8.39 3.16
CA LYS A 113 11.33 8.71 1.74
C LYS A 113 10.67 7.63 0.92
N LEU A 114 9.78 8.03 0.01
CA LEU A 114 9.17 7.17 -0.99
C LEU A 114 10.02 7.19 -2.26
N ILE A 115 10.37 6.01 -2.79
CA ILE A 115 11.26 5.87 -3.95
C ILE A 115 10.62 4.91 -4.95
N PRO A 116 10.51 5.29 -6.23
CA PRO A 116 10.04 4.38 -7.28
C PRO A 116 10.92 3.14 -7.41
N LEU A 117 10.30 2.03 -7.82
CA LEU A 117 10.96 0.77 -8.14
C LEU A 117 11.24 0.67 -9.64
N THR A 118 12.29 -0.06 -10.00
CA THR A 118 12.52 -0.48 -11.39
C THR A 118 11.55 -1.57 -11.84
N GLU A 119 11.08 -2.39 -10.88
CA GLU A 119 10.14 -3.47 -11.13
C GLU A 119 8.71 -3.05 -10.75
N ASP A 120 7.74 -3.55 -11.49
CA ASP A 120 6.33 -3.47 -11.12
C ASP A 120 6.00 -4.56 -10.10
N ILE A 121 5.71 -4.14 -8.87
CA ILE A 121 5.33 -5.04 -7.77
C ILE A 121 3.82 -5.06 -7.52
N GLY A 122 3.05 -4.42 -8.39
CA GLY A 122 1.61 -4.31 -8.30
C GLY A 122 1.12 -2.90 -7.96
N HIS A 123 -0.19 -2.77 -7.96
CA HIS A 123 -0.90 -1.52 -7.78
C HIS A 123 -1.82 -1.58 -6.57
N HIS A 124 -1.97 -0.45 -5.91
CA HIS A 124 -3.03 -0.24 -4.93
C HIS A 124 -4.23 0.41 -5.61
N ARG A 125 -5.36 -0.29 -5.56
CA ARG A 125 -6.63 0.16 -6.14
C ARG A 125 -7.65 0.39 -5.04
N SER A 126 -8.34 1.53 -5.07
CA SER A 126 -9.52 1.75 -4.26
C SER A 126 -10.76 1.71 -5.13
N VAL A 127 -11.73 0.91 -4.73
CA VAL A 127 -12.97 0.66 -5.47
C VAL A 127 -14.15 1.16 -4.66
N LEU A 128 -14.98 2.00 -5.26
CA LEU A 128 -16.29 2.33 -4.74
C LEU A 128 -17.26 1.20 -5.07
N VAL A 129 -17.94 0.69 -4.06
CA VAL A 129 -18.98 -0.33 -4.22
C VAL A 129 -20.27 0.12 -3.59
N CYS A 130 -21.37 0.01 -4.33
CA CYS A 130 -22.70 0.28 -3.81
C CYS A 130 -23.75 -0.56 -4.54
N ARG A 131 -24.88 -0.80 -3.89
CA ARG A 131 -26.00 -1.52 -4.54
C ARG A 131 -26.60 -0.72 -5.70
N ARG A 132 -26.71 0.59 -5.54
CA ARG A 132 -27.29 1.51 -6.52
C ARG A 132 -26.59 2.87 -6.46
N LEU A 133 -26.24 3.39 -7.61
CA LEU A 133 -25.63 4.71 -7.72
C LEU A 133 -26.72 5.81 -7.59
N THR A 134 -26.98 6.24 -6.37
CA THR A 134 -27.91 7.36 -6.08
C THR A 134 -27.25 8.71 -6.32
N PRO A 135 -28.01 9.82 -6.47
CA PRO A 135 -27.44 11.16 -6.59
C PRO A 135 -26.50 11.52 -5.43
N ALA A 136 -26.83 11.13 -4.20
CA ALA A 136 -25.99 11.35 -3.03
C ALA A 136 -24.64 10.60 -3.13
N ILE A 137 -24.67 9.35 -3.57
CA ILE A 137 -23.45 8.54 -3.77
C ILE A 137 -22.59 9.12 -4.89
N ARG A 138 -23.20 9.63 -5.97
CA ARG A 138 -22.46 10.34 -7.04
C ARG A 138 -21.74 11.56 -6.49
N MET A 139 -22.38 12.38 -5.70
CA MET A 139 -21.78 13.57 -5.11
C MET A 139 -20.59 13.21 -4.21
N ILE A 140 -20.73 12.18 -3.36
CA ILE A 140 -19.63 11.68 -2.50
C ILE A 140 -18.49 11.17 -3.36
N ARG A 141 -18.76 10.37 -4.40
CA ARG A 141 -17.76 9.87 -5.36
C ARG A 141 -16.97 11.02 -5.99
N ASP A 142 -17.67 12.03 -6.49
CA ASP A 142 -17.05 13.16 -7.18
C ASP A 142 -16.17 13.97 -6.23
N CYS A 143 -16.62 14.21 -4.99
CA CYS A 143 -15.79 14.81 -3.95
C CYS A 143 -14.54 13.98 -3.64
N MET A 144 -14.67 12.65 -3.53
CA MET A 144 -13.52 11.77 -3.27
C MET A 144 -12.51 11.81 -4.43
N ILE A 145 -12.98 11.77 -5.67
CA ILE A 145 -12.10 11.87 -6.86
C ILE A 145 -11.36 13.22 -6.89
N GLU A 146 -12.05 14.31 -6.57
CA GLU A 146 -11.42 15.65 -6.51
C GLU A 146 -10.34 15.74 -5.42
N GLU A 147 -10.63 15.24 -4.23
CA GLU A 147 -9.64 15.22 -3.14
C GLU A 147 -8.44 14.32 -3.47
N MET A 148 -8.67 13.20 -4.16
CA MET A 148 -7.58 12.31 -4.59
C MET A 148 -6.68 12.94 -5.68
N LYS A 149 -7.18 13.87 -6.48
CA LYS A 149 -6.39 14.60 -7.49
C LYS A 149 -5.50 15.69 -6.90
N LYS A 150 -5.79 16.14 -5.68
CA LYS A 150 -5.04 17.21 -4.99
C LYS A 150 -3.79 16.71 -4.23
N GLY A 151 -3.64 15.41 -4.03
CA GLY A 151 -2.52 14.74 -3.36
C GLY A 151 -1.71 13.93 -4.34
#